data_b3a467bbafb97434a9577a821b229a05
#
_entry.id   b3a467bbafb97434a9577a821b229a05
#
_cell.length_a   1.000
_cell.length_b   1.000
_cell.length_c   1.000
_cell.angle_alpha   90.00
_cell.angle_beta   90.00
_cell.angle_gamma   90.00
#
_symmetry.space_group_name_H-M   'P 1'
#
loop_
_entity.id
_entity.type
_entity.pdbx_description
1 polymer ?
#
loop_
_entity_poly.entity_id
_entity_poly.type
_entity_poly.pdbx_seq_one_letter_code
_entity_poly.pdbx_strand_id
1 'polypeptide(L)'
;MKKVLVVVDMQKDFIDGALGTKEAVAIVDNVAETVRSFDGEVIFTRDTHHDDYLETQEGRNLPVPHCIEGTDGWQLDKKLQ
;
A
#
# COMPACT_ATOMS: atom_id res chain seq x y z
N MET A 1 2.98 -28.52 2.52
CA MET A 1 1.86 -27.56 2.33
C MET A 1 2.42 -26.24 1.82
N LYS A 2 1.82 -25.71 0.76
CA LYS A 2 2.24 -24.41 0.22
C LYS A 2 1.67 -23.29 1.09
N LYS A 3 2.53 -22.36 1.51
CA LYS A 3 2.13 -21.19 2.29
C LYS A 3 2.20 -19.94 1.41
N VAL A 4 1.24 -19.05 1.57
CA VAL A 4 1.19 -17.77 0.85
C VAL A 4 0.94 -16.65 1.84
N LEU A 5 1.77 -15.63 1.80
CA LEU A 5 1.57 -14.38 2.55
C LEU A 5 1.09 -13.30 1.59
N VAL A 6 -0.06 -12.72 1.88
CA VAL A 6 -0.58 -11.60 1.09
C VAL A 6 -0.38 -10.32 1.89
N VAL A 7 0.38 -9.38 1.31
CA VAL A 7 0.63 -8.07 1.90
C VAL A 7 -0.25 -7.06 1.17
N VAL A 8 -1.26 -6.56 1.87
CA VAL A 8 -2.33 -5.75 1.27
C VAL A 8 -2.00 -4.27 1.36
N ASP A 9 -1.83 -3.63 0.20
CA ASP A 9 -1.79 -2.18 0.03
C ASP A 9 -0.80 -1.43 0.94
N MET A 10 0.37 -2.01 1.17
CA MET A 10 1.43 -1.35 1.94
C MET A 10 2.16 -0.32 1.07
N GLN A 11 1.41 0.62 0.55
CA GLN A 11 1.85 1.68 -0.35
C GLN A 11 2.12 2.96 0.43
N LYS A 12 2.99 3.81 -0.11
CA LYS A 12 3.42 5.03 0.58
C LYS A 12 2.26 5.94 0.96
N ASP A 13 1.25 6.10 0.09
CA ASP A 13 0.10 6.96 0.39
C ASP A 13 -0.70 6.50 1.61
N PHE A 14 -0.74 5.19 1.87
CA PHE A 14 -1.44 4.66 3.05
C PHE A 14 -0.59 4.64 4.30
N ILE A 15 0.72 4.80 4.18
CA ILE A 15 1.65 4.72 5.32
C ILE A 15 2.01 6.10 5.81
N ASP A 16 2.63 6.93 4.98
CA ASP A 16 3.06 8.27 5.37
C ASP A 16 2.70 9.34 4.33
N GLY A 17 1.92 8.99 3.31
CA GLY A 17 1.47 9.92 2.28
C GLY A 17 0.08 10.47 2.54
N ALA A 18 -0.70 10.66 1.47
CA ALA A 18 -1.99 11.37 1.50
C ALA A 18 -2.99 10.80 2.52
N LEU A 19 -3.00 9.50 2.73
CA LEU A 19 -3.88 8.82 3.69
C LEU A 19 -3.09 8.13 4.80
N GLY A 20 -1.87 8.58 5.06
CA GLY A 20 -0.99 7.97 6.06
C GLY A 20 -1.45 8.19 7.49
N THR A 21 -1.03 7.27 8.37
CA THR A 21 -1.32 7.35 9.81
C THR A 21 -0.09 6.96 10.60
N LYS A 22 -0.05 7.39 11.88
CA LYS A 22 1.05 6.98 12.78
C LYS A 22 1.06 5.48 12.98
N GLU A 23 -0.11 4.87 13.05
CA GLU A 23 -0.27 3.44 13.23
C GLU A 23 0.29 2.67 12.03
N ALA A 24 0.03 3.15 10.82
CA ALA A 24 0.57 2.53 9.61
C ALA A 24 2.09 2.59 9.59
N VAL A 25 2.66 3.75 9.92
CA VAL A 25 4.13 3.91 10.01
C VAL A 25 4.71 2.95 11.03
N ALA A 26 4.04 2.80 12.17
CA ALA A 26 4.55 1.98 13.27
C ALA A 26 4.65 0.49 12.94
N ILE A 27 3.82 -0.03 12.01
CA ILE A 27 3.83 -1.45 11.67
C ILE A 27 4.79 -1.82 10.53
N VAL A 28 5.35 -0.83 9.82
CA VAL A 28 6.15 -1.11 8.61
C VAL A 28 7.33 -2.04 8.91
N ASP A 29 8.05 -1.80 10.00
CA ASP A 29 9.20 -2.63 10.34
C ASP A 29 8.79 -4.07 10.63
N ASN A 30 7.67 -4.28 11.31
CA ASN A 30 7.15 -5.62 11.59
C ASN A 30 6.70 -6.31 10.30
N VAL A 31 6.06 -5.58 9.39
CA VAL A 31 5.66 -6.13 8.10
C VAL A 31 6.89 -6.54 7.29
N ALA A 32 7.90 -5.67 7.23
CA ALA A 32 9.13 -5.96 6.50
C ALA A 32 9.84 -7.19 7.06
N GLU A 33 9.90 -7.33 8.39
CA GLU A 33 10.48 -8.49 9.04
C GLU A 33 9.69 -9.76 8.73
N THR A 34 8.37 -9.68 8.76
CA THR A 34 7.50 -10.81 8.42
C THR A 34 7.74 -11.26 6.98
N VAL A 35 7.86 -10.32 6.05
CA VAL A 35 8.12 -10.63 4.64
C VAL A 35 9.48 -11.34 4.50
N ARG A 36 10.53 -10.80 5.14
CA ARG A 36 11.87 -11.38 5.03
C ARG A 36 11.97 -12.80 5.62
N SER A 37 11.23 -13.06 6.69
CA SER A 37 11.30 -14.34 7.39
C SER A 37 10.25 -15.35 6.94
N PHE A 38 9.31 -14.94 6.08
CA PHE A 38 8.24 -15.84 5.65
C PHE A 38 8.78 -16.97 4.77
N ASP A 39 8.44 -18.19 5.13
CA ASP A 39 8.80 -19.38 4.36
C ASP A 39 7.68 -19.75 3.41
N GLY A 40 7.72 -19.19 2.21
CA GLY A 40 6.69 -19.42 1.20
C GLY A 40 6.64 -18.29 0.19
N GLU A 41 5.54 -18.23 -0.55
CA GLU A 41 5.32 -17.21 -1.55
C GLU A 41 4.77 -15.94 -0.91
N VAL A 42 5.28 -14.77 -1.32
CA VAL A 42 4.79 -13.49 -0.86
C VAL A 42 4.17 -12.75 -2.04
N ILE A 43 2.93 -12.29 -1.85
CA ILE A 43 2.19 -11.53 -2.86
C ILE A 43 1.89 -10.14 -2.29
N PHE A 44 2.18 -9.10 -3.06
CA PHE A 44 1.88 -7.71 -2.70
C PHE A 44 0.72 -7.22 -3.54
N THR A 45 -0.28 -6.59 -2.91
CA THR A 45 -1.35 -5.93 -3.63
C THR A 45 -1.13 -4.43 -3.65
N ARG A 46 -1.72 -3.75 -4.62
CA ARG A 46 -1.71 -2.29 -4.71
C ARG A 46 -3.08 -1.80 -5.10
N ASP A 47 -3.63 -0.92 -4.27
CA ASP A 47 -4.78 -0.12 -4.67
C ASP A 47 -4.30 0.82 -5.78
N THR A 48 -5.05 0.93 -6.87
CA THR A 48 -4.60 1.68 -8.05
C THR A 48 -5.72 2.55 -8.58
N HIS A 49 -5.47 3.85 -8.62
CA HIS A 49 -6.38 4.84 -9.21
C HIS A 49 -5.68 5.55 -10.36
N HIS A 50 -6.42 6.37 -11.08
CA HIS A 50 -5.90 7.09 -12.24
C HIS A 50 -6.15 8.60 -12.08
N ASP A 51 -5.70 9.39 -13.04
CA ASP A 51 -5.77 10.84 -12.96
C ASP A 51 -7.19 11.37 -12.81
N ASP A 52 -8.21 10.59 -13.21
CA ASP A 52 -9.62 10.95 -13.09
C ASP A 52 -10.23 10.56 -11.74
N TYR A 53 -9.41 10.24 -10.74
CA TYR A 53 -9.88 9.75 -9.44
C TYR A 53 -11.04 10.58 -8.86
N LEU A 54 -10.93 11.91 -8.89
CA LEU A 54 -11.95 12.78 -8.30
C LEU A 54 -13.28 12.76 -9.08
N GLU A 55 -13.28 12.24 -10.29
CA GLU A 55 -14.48 12.08 -11.12
C GLU A 55 -15.16 10.74 -10.90
N THR A 56 -14.51 9.82 -10.17
CA THR A 56 -15.07 8.51 -9.85
C THR A 56 -16.01 8.60 -8.65
N GLN A 57 -16.86 7.59 -8.48
CA GLN A 57 -17.73 7.52 -7.31
C GLN A 57 -16.92 7.49 -6.02
N GLU A 58 -15.82 6.73 -6.00
CA GLU A 58 -14.94 6.65 -4.84
C GLU A 58 -14.33 8.01 -4.52
N GLY A 59 -13.88 8.75 -5.55
CA GLY A 59 -13.32 10.08 -5.37
C GLY A 59 -14.33 11.11 -4.88
N ARG A 60 -15.61 10.92 -5.19
CA ARG A 60 -16.67 11.79 -4.66
C ARG A 60 -16.94 11.53 -3.20
N ASN A 61 -16.80 10.27 -2.76
CA ASN A 61 -17.03 9.90 -1.36
C ASN A 61 -15.81 10.20 -0.48
N LEU A 62 -14.62 10.07 -1.04
CA LEU A 62 -13.36 10.36 -0.35
C LEU A 62 -12.51 11.23 -1.29
N PRO A 63 -12.64 12.56 -1.24
CA PRO A 63 -12.00 13.45 -2.22
C PRO A 63 -10.52 13.70 -1.91
N VAL A 64 -9.76 12.64 -1.65
CA VAL A 64 -8.31 12.68 -1.42
C VAL A 64 -7.65 11.82 -2.47
N PRO A 65 -7.06 12.39 -3.54
CA PRO A 65 -6.33 11.59 -4.52
C PRO A 65 -5.21 10.83 -3.85
N HIS A 66 -5.13 9.54 -4.14
CA HIS A 66 -4.11 8.67 -3.58
C HIS A 66 -3.89 7.47 -4.49
N CYS A 67 -2.73 6.84 -4.37
CA CYS A 67 -2.39 5.63 -5.12
C CYS A 67 -2.65 5.78 -6.62
N ILE A 68 -2.34 6.95 -7.17
CA ILE A 68 -2.46 7.20 -8.61
C ILE A 68 -1.33 6.45 -9.31
N GLU A 69 -1.69 5.61 -10.28
CA GLU A 69 -0.72 4.78 -11.01
C GLU A 69 0.46 5.60 -11.52
N GLY A 70 1.66 5.11 -11.27
CA GLY A 70 2.90 5.75 -11.71
C GLY A 70 3.43 6.82 -10.77
N THR A 71 2.69 7.22 -9.72
CA THR A 71 3.20 8.19 -8.75
C THR A 71 3.99 7.50 -7.64
N ASP A 72 4.78 8.28 -6.91
CA ASP A 72 5.54 7.77 -5.78
C ASP A 72 4.62 7.19 -4.69
N GLY A 73 3.49 7.84 -4.42
CA GLY A 73 2.54 7.38 -3.41
C GLY A 73 1.91 6.04 -3.71
N TRP A 74 1.84 5.65 -4.97
CA TRP A 74 1.33 4.36 -5.42
C TRP A 74 2.32 3.23 -5.17
N GLN A 75 3.61 3.51 -5.06
CA GLN A 75 4.64 2.51 -4.87
C GLN A 75 4.56 1.89 -3.47
N LEU A 76 5.07 0.67 -3.35
CA LEU A 76 5.21 0.02 -2.05
C LEU A 76 6.15 0.82 -1.17
N ASP A 77 5.95 0.73 0.15
CA ASP A 77 6.86 1.36 1.09
C ASP A 77 8.30 0.92 0.79
N LYS A 78 9.23 1.84 0.95
CA LYS A 78 10.64 1.64 0.64
C LYS A 78 11.21 0.38 1.29
N LYS A 79 10.80 0.07 2.50
CA LYS A 79 11.29 -1.09 3.25
C LYS A 79 10.78 -2.42 2.70
N LEU A 80 9.81 -2.39 1.79
CA LEU A 80 9.20 -3.58 1.20
C LEU A 80 9.61 -3.78 -0.27
N GLN A 81 10.39 -2.90 -0.80
CA GLN A 81 10.88 -3.01 -2.18
C GLN A 81 12.09 -3.92 -2.28
#